data_c8282b557cc7bb4cf63ba1490d9a0fa3
#
_entry.id   c8282b557cc7bb4cf63ba1490d9a0fa3
#
_cell.length_a   1.000
_cell.length_b   1.000
_cell.length_c   1.000
_cell.angle_alpha   90.00
_cell.angle_beta   90.00
_cell.angle_gamma   90.00
#
_symmetry.space_group_name_H-M   'P 1'
#
loop_
_entity.id
_entity.type
_entity.pdbx_description
1 polymer ?
#
loop_
_entity_poly.entity_id
_entity_poly.type
_entity_poly.pdbx_seq_one_letter_code
_entity_poly.pdbx_strand_id
1 'polypeptide(L)'
;MNRTIKGFMNLDYVEVRHVPYVESKRFGRGTDAETLKNVERHVAHALLAGRRPLRGAEVLFFRSVLGMSQKQLGEKLGYSDVAILKWERKKSKRLDPVNEVAVRALMAGLFEVKLAGTFDALLGDDKAPARL
;
A
#
# COMPACT_ATOMS: atom_id res chain seq x y z
N MET A 1 22.97 -9.53 8.08
CA MET A 1 22.67 -10.17 6.79
C MET A 1 21.46 -9.52 6.17
N ASN A 2 21.41 -9.46 4.85
CA ASN A 2 20.28 -8.86 4.11
C ASN A 2 19.69 -9.89 3.16
N ARG A 3 18.39 -9.76 2.88
CA ARG A 3 17.69 -10.60 1.92
C ARG A 3 16.77 -9.76 1.03
N THR A 4 16.36 -10.37 -0.07
CA THR A 4 15.33 -9.81 -0.95
C THR A 4 14.01 -10.50 -0.66
N ILE A 5 12.96 -9.72 -0.44
CA ILE A 5 11.60 -10.24 -0.26
C ILE A 5 10.87 -10.05 -1.59
N LYS A 6 10.41 -11.15 -2.18
CA LYS A 6 9.60 -11.16 -3.41
C LYS A 6 8.15 -11.35 -3.03
N GLY A 7 7.33 -10.37 -3.37
CA GLY A 7 5.98 -10.27 -2.85
C GLY A 7 6.00 -9.75 -1.41
N PHE A 8 5.21 -8.74 -1.11
CA PHE A 8 5.16 -8.15 0.22
C PHE A 8 3.71 -8.01 0.66
N MET A 9 3.38 -8.64 1.79
CA MET A 9 2.00 -8.74 2.27
C MET A 9 1.08 -9.28 1.16
N ASN A 10 0.01 -8.57 0.79
CA ASN A 10 -0.88 -8.97 -0.28
C ASN A 10 -0.46 -8.46 -1.68
N LEU A 11 0.72 -7.86 -1.80
CA LEU A 11 1.23 -7.30 -3.06
C LEU A 11 2.31 -8.20 -3.64
N ASP A 12 1.95 -9.01 -4.62
CA ASP A 12 2.84 -10.00 -5.24
C ASP A 12 3.90 -9.37 -6.16
N TYR A 13 3.65 -8.17 -6.66
CA TYR A 13 4.56 -7.46 -7.58
C TYR A 13 5.62 -6.61 -6.86
N VAL A 14 5.53 -6.47 -5.56
CA VAL A 14 6.48 -5.67 -4.77
C VAL A 14 7.69 -6.52 -4.42
N GLU A 15 8.87 -6.03 -4.76
CA GLU A 15 10.13 -6.64 -4.39
C GLU A 15 10.89 -5.66 -3.48
N VAL A 16 11.25 -6.11 -2.29
CA VAL A 16 12.01 -5.33 -1.31
C VAL A 16 13.40 -5.94 -1.17
N ARG A 17 14.43 -5.18 -1.52
CA ARG A 17 15.82 -5.63 -1.50
C ARG A 17 16.54 -5.14 -0.25
N HIS A 18 17.57 -5.88 0.13
CA HIS A 18 18.47 -5.52 1.24
C HIS A 18 17.74 -5.42 2.59
N VAL A 19 16.75 -6.28 2.81
CA VAL A 19 16.04 -6.33 4.08
C VAL A 19 16.90 -7.05 5.12
N PRO A 20 17.26 -6.41 6.24
CA PRO A 20 17.99 -7.07 7.32
C PRO A 20 17.20 -8.25 7.91
N TYR A 21 17.89 -9.33 8.20
CA TYR A 21 17.27 -10.46 8.87
C TYR A 21 18.26 -11.12 9.83
N VAL A 22 17.71 -11.91 10.76
CA VAL A 22 18.47 -12.68 11.73
C VAL A 22 18.15 -14.16 11.51
N GLU A 23 19.20 -15.01 11.50
CA GLU A 23 19.01 -16.45 11.48
C GLU A 23 18.97 -17.01 12.89
N SER A 24 18.00 -17.88 13.15
CA SER A 24 17.87 -18.60 14.41
C SER A 24 17.82 -20.08 14.12
N LYS A 25 18.59 -20.88 14.88
CA LYS A 25 18.56 -22.33 14.78
C LYS A 25 17.18 -22.92 15.08
N ARG A 26 16.38 -22.21 15.90
CA ARG A 26 15.05 -22.65 16.33
C ARG A 26 13.93 -22.19 15.41
N PHE A 27 14.02 -20.96 14.89
CA PHE A 27 12.94 -20.30 14.15
C PHE A 27 13.28 -19.97 12.70
N GLY A 28 14.50 -20.28 12.25
CA GLY A 28 14.95 -19.96 10.91
C GLY A 28 15.26 -18.47 10.72
N ARG A 29 15.02 -17.96 9.51
CA ARG A 29 15.24 -16.56 9.18
C ARG A 29 14.08 -15.70 9.66
N GLY A 30 14.40 -14.58 10.29
CA GLY A 30 13.40 -13.64 10.78
C GLY A 30 13.82 -12.20 10.57
N THR A 31 12.84 -11.33 10.45
CA THR A 31 13.03 -9.88 10.42
C THR A 31 12.30 -9.33 11.63
N ASP A 32 12.96 -8.44 12.39
CA ASP A 32 12.34 -7.88 13.59
C ASP A 32 11.15 -6.96 13.24
N ALA A 33 10.30 -6.70 14.24
CA ALA A 33 9.07 -5.94 14.05
C ALA A 33 9.33 -4.48 13.64
N GLU A 34 10.38 -3.86 14.14
CA GLU A 34 10.74 -2.49 13.78
C GLU A 34 11.17 -2.40 12.31
N THR A 35 12.02 -3.32 11.87
CA THR A 35 12.44 -3.40 10.48
C THR A 35 11.26 -3.63 9.56
N LEU A 36 10.32 -4.52 9.93
CA LEU A 36 9.11 -4.76 9.14
C LEU A 36 8.24 -3.51 9.03
N LYS A 37 8.06 -2.76 10.11
CA LYS A 37 7.33 -1.49 10.08
C LYS A 37 7.98 -0.47 9.14
N ASN A 38 9.30 -0.40 9.16
CA ASN A 38 10.04 0.49 8.27
C ASN A 38 9.87 0.07 6.80
N VAL A 39 9.90 -1.22 6.52
CA VAL A 39 9.64 -1.76 5.18
C VAL A 39 8.21 -1.43 4.74
N GLU A 40 7.21 -1.66 5.58
CA GLU A 40 5.82 -1.34 5.30
C GLU A 40 5.64 0.13 4.92
N ARG A 41 6.22 1.04 5.70
CA ARG A 41 6.18 2.49 5.41
C ARG A 41 6.87 2.83 4.10
N HIS A 42 8.04 2.24 3.87
CA HIS A 42 8.78 2.48 2.64
C HIS A 42 7.98 2.05 1.41
N VAL A 43 7.35 0.88 1.46
CA VAL A 43 6.50 0.39 0.37
C VAL A 43 5.29 1.32 0.19
N ALA A 44 4.63 1.74 1.28
CA ALA A 44 3.51 2.66 1.22
C ALA A 44 3.91 4.00 0.57
N HIS A 45 5.05 4.56 0.96
CA HIS A 45 5.58 5.80 0.36
C HIS A 45 5.84 5.62 -1.14
N ALA A 46 6.44 4.51 -1.55
CA ALA A 46 6.73 4.22 -2.95
C ALA A 46 5.43 4.09 -3.78
N LEU A 47 4.40 3.43 -3.23
CA LEU A 47 3.11 3.30 -3.88
C LEU A 47 2.42 4.67 -4.06
N LEU A 48 2.49 5.53 -3.05
CA LEU A 48 1.85 6.84 -3.07
C LEU A 48 2.58 7.82 -3.99
N ALA A 49 3.91 7.84 -3.91
CA ALA A 49 4.74 8.71 -4.75
C ALA A 49 4.82 8.22 -6.20
N GLY A 50 4.66 6.92 -6.42
CA GLY A 50 4.63 6.32 -7.75
C GLY A 50 3.37 6.71 -8.50
N ARG A 51 3.41 6.63 -9.82
CA ARG A 51 2.27 7.00 -10.66
C ARG A 51 1.39 5.81 -11.03
N ARG A 52 1.59 4.72 -10.37
CA ARG A 52 0.81 3.51 -10.60
C ARG A 52 -0.63 3.70 -10.14
N PRO A 53 -1.62 3.26 -10.92
CA PRO A 53 -3.02 3.29 -10.48
C PRO A 53 -3.23 2.50 -9.19
N LEU A 54 -4.18 2.95 -8.36
CA LEU A 54 -4.58 2.23 -7.16
C LEU A 54 -5.73 1.28 -7.48
N ARG A 55 -5.58 0.04 -7.03
CA ARG A 55 -6.55 -1.04 -7.17
C ARG A 55 -7.02 -1.48 -5.79
N GLY A 56 -7.97 -2.39 -5.75
CA GLY A 56 -8.42 -2.97 -4.49
C GLY A 56 -7.30 -3.56 -3.64
N ALA A 57 -6.30 -4.16 -4.27
CA ALA A 57 -5.14 -4.72 -3.57
C ALA A 57 -4.35 -3.66 -2.79
N GLU A 58 -4.12 -2.48 -3.36
CA GLU A 58 -3.40 -1.39 -2.69
C GLU A 58 -4.21 -0.79 -1.55
N VAL A 59 -5.53 -0.70 -1.69
CA VAL A 59 -6.41 -0.25 -0.60
C VAL A 59 -6.27 -1.16 0.61
N LEU A 60 -6.34 -2.47 0.40
CA LEU A 60 -6.15 -3.46 1.46
C LEU A 60 -4.77 -3.33 2.11
N PHE A 61 -3.73 -3.14 1.31
CA PHE A 61 -2.37 -2.96 1.80
C PHE A 61 -2.27 -1.75 2.74
N PHE A 62 -2.70 -0.58 2.30
CA PHE A 62 -2.66 0.64 3.13
C PHE A 62 -3.44 0.46 4.43
N ARG A 63 -4.63 -0.08 4.33
CA ARG A 63 -5.47 -0.31 5.51
C ARG A 63 -4.81 -1.27 6.50
N SER A 64 -4.21 -2.33 5.99
CA SER A 64 -3.52 -3.34 6.82
C SER A 64 -2.31 -2.74 7.54
N VAL A 65 -1.51 -1.94 6.84
CA VAL A 65 -0.33 -1.28 7.45
C VAL A 65 -0.76 -0.31 8.57
N LEU A 66 -1.85 0.42 8.36
CA LEU A 66 -2.36 1.38 9.35
C LEU A 66 -3.18 0.73 10.48
N GLY A 67 -3.47 -0.55 10.39
CA GLY A 67 -4.36 -1.23 11.34
C GLY A 67 -5.78 -0.68 11.32
N MET A 68 -6.21 -0.18 10.16
CA MET A 68 -7.50 0.47 9.98
C MET A 68 -8.54 -0.53 9.50
N SER A 69 -9.75 -0.52 10.10
CA SER A 69 -10.85 -1.36 9.65
C SER A 69 -11.48 -0.82 8.37
N GLN A 70 -12.22 -1.66 7.66
CA GLN A 70 -13.01 -1.23 6.50
C GLN A 70 -14.01 -0.13 6.87
N LYS A 71 -14.61 -0.24 8.03
CA LYS A 71 -15.55 0.77 8.55
C LYS A 71 -14.85 2.11 8.78
N GLN A 72 -13.69 2.09 9.41
CA GLN A 72 -12.91 3.31 9.67
C GLN A 72 -12.49 4.01 8.37
N LEU A 73 -12.03 3.24 7.39
CA LEU A 73 -11.68 3.80 6.09
C LEU A 73 -12.91 4.36 5.38
N GLY A 74 -14.00 3.64 5.39
CA GLY A 74 -15.28 4.09 4.82
C GLY A 74 -15.74 5.41 5.43
N GLU A 75 -15.70 5.54 6.75
CA GLU A 75 -16.06 6.77 7.44
C GLU A 75 -15.24 7.98 6.97
N LYS A 76 -13.95 7.79 6.74
CA LYS A 76 -13.08 8.87 6.26
C LYS A 76 -13.36 9.27 4.81
N LEU A 77 -13.82 8.34 3.99
CA LEU A 77 -14.07 8.56 2.56
C LEU A 77 -15.55 8.85 2.24
N GLY A 78 -16.44 8.71 3.22
CA GLY A 78 -17.87 8.85 3.00
C GLY A 78 -18.52 7.62 2.38
N TYR A 79 -17.96 6.43 2.58
CA TYR A 79 -18.49 5.16 2.09
C TYR A 79 -18.81 4.21 3.23
N SER A 80 -19.67 3.22 2.93
CA SER A 80 -19.93 2.13 3.87
C SER A 80 -18.75 1.15 3.89
N ASP A 81 -18.66 0.33 4.94
CA ASP A 81 -17.70 -0.77 5.05
C ASP A 81 -17.90 -1.79 3.91
N VAL A 82 -19.15 -2.00 3.49
CA VAL A 82 -19.46 -2.91 2.36
C VAL A 82 -18.85 -2.40 1.06
N ALA A 83 -18.86 -1.09 0.82
CA ALA A 83 -18.24 -0.51 -0.37
C ALA A 83 -16.73 -0.77 -0.39
N ILE A 84 -16.07 -0.58 0.75
CA ILE A 84 -14.63 -0.85 0.87
C ILE A 84 -14.35 -2.35 0.66
N LEU A 85 -15.17 -3.21 1.24
CA LEU A 85 -15.06 -4.66 1.05
C LEU A 85 -15.14 -5.03 -0.44
N LYS A 86 -16.07 -4.43 -1.17
CA LYS A 86 -16.22 -4.68 -2.62
C LYS A 86 -14.98 -4.27 -3.40
N TRP A 87 -14.38 -3.13 -3.07
CA TRP A 87 -13.12 -2.71 -3.71
C TRP A 87 -12.02 -3.74 -3.47
N GLU A 88 -11.86 -4.18 -2.23
CA GLU A 88 -10.80 -5.12 -1.86
C GLU A 88 -10.98 -6.51 -2.47
N ARG A 89 -12.23 -6.95 -2.64
CA ARG A 89 -12.53 -8.22 -3.32
C ARG A 89 -12.13 -8.21 -4.79
N LYS A 90 -12.21 -7.06 -5.44
CA LYS A 90 -11.79 -6.88 -6.83
C LYS A 90 -10.32 -6.44 -6.87
N LYS A 91 -9.44 -7.31 -6.43
CA LYS A 91 -8.01 -7.05 -6.20
C LYS A 91 -7.30 -6.37 -7.37
N SER A 92 -7.56 -6.81 -8.59
CA SER A 92 -6.88 -6.31 -9.79
C SER A 92 -7.61 -5.15 -10.44
N LYS A 93 -8.81 -4.81 -9.98
CA LYS A 93 -9.58 -3.74 -10.58
C LYS A 93 -9.16 -2.38 -10.01
N ARG A 94 -8.79 -1.48 -10.91
CA ARG A 94 -8.51 -0.09 -10.59
C ARG A 94 -9.74 0.59 -9.99
N LEU A 95 -9.54 1.42 -8.98
CA LEU A 95 -10.60 2.26 -8.43
C LEU A 95 -11.08 3.26 -9.49
N ASP A 96 -12.34 3.69 -9.36
CA ASP A 96 -12.83 4.81 -10.16
C ASP A 96 -11.95 6.05 -9.92
N PRO A 97 -11.76 6.93 -10.92
CA PRO A 97 -10.80 8.04 -10.81
C PRO A 97 -10.98 8.91 -9.56
N VAL A 98 -12.21 9.27 -9.22
CA VAL A 98 -12.48 10.09 -8.02
C VAL A 98 -12.08 9.35 -6.75
N ASN A 99 -12.39 8.06 -6.67
CA ASN A 99 -12.04 7.23 -5.52
C ASN A 99 -10.53 7.04 -5.40
N GLU A 100 -9.84 6.83 -6.50
CA GLU A 100 -8.38 6.70 -6.52
C GLU A 100 -7.71 7.98 -6.00
N VAL A 101 -8.15 9.14 -6.47
CA VAL A 101 -7.63 10.43 -6.01
C VAL A 101 -7.89 10.63 -4.52
N ALA A 102 -9.10 10.30 -4.05
CA ALA A 102 -9.46 10.43 -2.64
C ALA A 102 -8.62 9.51 -1.76
N VAL A 103 -8.44 8.26 -2.15
CA VAL A 103 -7.62 7.31 -1.39
C VAL A 103 -6.16 7.75 -1.37
N ARG A 104 -5.60 8.14 -2.50
CA ARG A 104 -4.20 8.60 -2.57
C ARG A 104 -3.97 9.82 -1.70
N ALA A 105 -4.86 10.80 -1.76
CA ALA A 105 -4.76 12.01 -0.95
C ALA A 105 -4.85 11.70 0.55
N LEU A 106 -5.82 10.87 0.95
CA LEU A 106 -5.99 10.46 2.34
C LEU A 106 -4.75 9.72 2.85
N MET A 107 -4.29 8.71 2.11
CA MET A 107 -3.13 7.91 2.51
C MET A 107 -1.85 8.73 2.52
N ALA A 108 -1.67 9.64 1.58
CA ALA A 108 -0.52 10.54 1.58
C ALA A 108 -0.47 11.37 2.87
N GLY A 109 -1.62 11.86 3.34
CA GLY A 109 -1.71 12.57 4.62
C GLY A 109 -1.38 11.67 5.81
N LEU A 110 -1.92 10.46 5.84
CA LEU A 110 -1.71 9.52 6.95
C LEU A 110 -0.27 8.98 7.01
N PHE A 111 0.38 8.78 5.87
CA PHE A 111 1.78 8.35 5.79
C PHE A 111 2.77 9.51 5.71
N GLU A 112 2.29 10.74 5.77
CA GLU A 112 3.11 11.95 5.70
C GLU A 112 3.96 12.04 4.42
N VAL A 113 3.36 11.67 3.30
CA VAL A 113 3.96 11.79 1.97
C VAL A 113 3.48 13.07 1.32
N LYS A 114 4.41 13.91 0.87
CA LYS A 114 4.07 15.13 0.14
C LYS A 114 3.81 14.82 -1.33
N LEU A 115 2.61 15.12 -1.80
CA LEU A 115 2.22 14.98 -3.20
C LEU A 115 1.69 16.30 -3.73
N ALA A 116 1.78 16.49 -5.06
CA ALA A 116 1.10 17.60 -5.71
C ALA A 116 -0.42 17.48 -5.50
N GLY A 117 -1.08 18.59 -5.16
CA GLY A 117 -2.49 18.58 -4.78
C GLY A 117 -3.48 18.67 -5.94
N THR A 118 -3.06 18.46 -7.19
CA THR A 118 -3.95 18.47 -8.34
C THR A 118 -4.56 17.10 -8.59
N PHE A 119 -5.75 17.07 -9.16
CA PHE A 119 -6.43 15.81 -9.50
C PHE A 119 -5.55 14.92 -10.40
N ASP A 120 -4.98 15.51 -11.47
CA ASP A 120 -4.14 14.77 -12.41
C ASP A 120 -2.89 14.19 -11.76
N ALA A 121 -2.29 14.91 -10.81
CA ALA A 121 -1.12 14.43 -10.10
C ALA A 121 -1.43 13.29 -9.13
N LEU A 122 -2.65 13.27 -8.57
CA LEU A 122 -3.10 12.24 -7.63
C LEU A 122 -3.69 11.01 -8.33
N LEU A 123 -4.08 11.17 -9.60
CA LEU A 123 -4.55 10.06 -10.42
C LEU A 123 -3.36 9.29 -10.98
N GLY A 124 -3.40 7.97 -10.88
CA GLY A 124 -2.34 7.12 -11.40
C GLY A 124 -2.29 7.11 -12.94
N ASP A 125 -1.14 6.77 -13.46
CA ASP A 125 -0.89 6.67 -14.89
C ASP A 125 -0.89 5.21 -15.31
N ASP A 126 -1.77 4.82 -16.24
CA ASP A 126 -1.86 3.47 -16.77
C ASP A 126 -0.55 2.99 -17.43
N LYS A 127 0.29 3.92 -17.88
CA LYS A 127 1.58 3.65 -18.48
C LYS A 127 2.72 3.56 -17.47
N ALA A 128 2.43 3.74 -16.18
CA ALA A 128 3.45 3.63 -15.15
C ALA A 128 3.98 2.19 -15.06
N PRO A 129 5.25 2.01 -14.66
CA PRO A 129 5.82 0.66 -14.53
C PRO A 129 4.99 -0.22 -13.60
N ALA A 130 4.87 -1.49 -13.97
CA ALA A 130 4.11 -2.46 -13.19
C ALA A 130 4.84 -2.93 -11.92
N ARG A 131 6.11 -2.57 -11.76
CA ARG A 131 6.93 -2.92 -10.59
C ARG A 131 7.41 -1.70 -9.85
N LEU A 132 7.48 -1.85 -8.56
CA LEU A 132 8.16 -0.92 -7.68
C LEU A 132 9.58 -1.39 -7.36
#